data_1c4f70806a89da040399c5927a653e6b
#
_entry.id   1c4f70806a89da040399c5927a653e6b
#
_cell.length_a   1.000
_cell.length_b   1.000
_cell.length_c   1.000
_cell.angle_alpha   90.00
_cell.angle_beta   90.00
_cell.angle_gamma   90.00
#
_symmetry.space_group_name_H-M   'P 1'
#
loop_
_entity.id
_entity.type
_entity.pdbx_description
1 polymer ?
#
loop_
_entity_poly.entity_id
_entity_poly.type
_entity_poly.pdbx_seq_one_letter_code
_entity_poly.pdbx_strand_id
1 'polypeptide(L)'
;LGLWLRLPQGAWLCLGIYLAVNCAYSLGLKNVPVLDVALLASGFLLRVFFGAAAIGVTVSSWLYLTVIFVSFYMGFGKRRSELRESAVSSRSVLKFYTAVFLDRSMQLCMTLGIVFYSLWSAGTDTGIAGSRMLWTVPLAVCICLKYSRSAEENSDGDPVEILLGDRLLLLLVLLYAMLVLALLYF
;
A
#
# COMPACT_ATOMS: atom_id res chain seq x y z
N LEU A 1 11.97 22.20 17.05
CA LEU A 1 12.44 21.24 18.10
C LEU A 1 11.35 20.95 19.14
N GLY A 2 10.57 21.93 19.60
CA GLY A 2 9.55 21.77 20.65
C GLY A 2 8.38 20.86 20.29
N LEU A 3 8.07 20.65 19.00
CA LEU A 3 6.99 19.77 18.56
C LEU A 3 7.36 18.27 18.69
N TRP A 4 8.63 17.93 18.51
CA TRP A 4 9.14 16.56 18.56
C TRP A 4 9.11 15.96 19.96
N LEU A 5 9.24 16.78 20.99
CA LEU A 5 9.24 16.34 22.39
C LEU A 5 7.84 15.99 22.93
N ARG A 6 6.77 16.26 22.18
CA ARG A 6 5.38 15.98 22.58
C ARG A 6 4.77 14.75 21.93
N LEU A 7 5.54 14.01 21.11
CA LEU A 7 5.03 12.78 20.50
C LEU A 7 4.80 11.70 21.56
N PRO A 8 3.68 10.97 21.51
CA PRO A 8 3.40 9.88 22.42
C PRO A 8 4.43 8.75 22.26
N GLN A 9 4.64 7.97 23.32
CA GLN A 9 5.63 6.88 23.34
C GLN A 9 5.46 5.88 22.17
N GLY A 10 4.22 5.60 21.78
CA GLY A 10 3.92 4.74 20.62
C GLY A 10 4.49 5.25 19.30
N ALA A 11 4.51 6.56 19.08
CA ALA A 11 5.07 7.15 17.87
C ALA A 11 6.62 7.00 17.83
N TRP A 12 7.29 7.18 18.97
CA TRP A 12 8.74 6.95 19.07
C TRP A 12 9.12 5.48 18.82
N LEU A 13 8.30 4.56 19.32
CA LEU A 13 8.50 3.13 19.08
C LEU A 13 8.34 2.80 17.58
N CYS A 14 7.31 3.32 16.92
CA CYS A 14 7.14 3.15 15.47
C CYS A 14 8.33 3.70 14.69
N LEU A 15 8.85 4.87 15.07
CA LEU A 15 10.01 5.47 14.44
C LEU A 15 11.27 4.61 14.63
N GLY A 16 11.48 4.09 15.84
CA GLY A 16 12.63 3.21 16.13
C GLY A 16 12.57 1.92 15.31
N ILE A 17 11.39 1.27 15.26
CA ILE A 17 11.19 0.07 14.43
C ILE A 17 11.40 0.40 12.94
N TYR A 18 10.88 1.55 12.46
CA TYR A 18 11.06 1.98 11.09
C TYR A 18 12.55 2.14 10.72
N LEU A 19 13.34 2.77 11.58
CA LEU A 19 14.78 2.91 11.37
C LEU A 19 15.48 1.55 11.37
N ALA A 20 15.14 0.65 12.32
CA ALA A 20 15.70 -0.70 12.37
C ALA A 20 15.39 -1.51 11.09
N VAL A 21 14.15 -1.45 10.60
CA VAL A 21 13.74 -2.11 9.35
C VAL A 21 14.51 -1.56 8.15
N ASN A 22 14.68 -0.23 8.05
CA ASN A 22 15.45 0.38 6.97
C ASN A 22 16.94 0.02 7.04
N CYS A 23 17.52 -0.04 8.22
CA CYS A 23 18.90 -0.51 8.42
C CYS A 23 19.03 -1.98 7.97
N ALA A 24 18.14 -2.85 8.41
CA ALA A 24 18.13 -4.27 8.03
C ALA A 24 17.98 -4.46 6.52
N TYR A 25 17.08 -3.67 5.88
CA TYR A 25 16.94 -3.63 4.42
C TYR A 25 18.27 -3.26 3.73
N SER A 26 18.93 -2.23 4.22
CA SER A 26 20.21 -1.72 3.66
C SER A 26 21.36 -2.68 3.86
N LEU A 27 21.41 -3.41 4.99
CA LEU A 27 22.46 -4.38 5.35
C LEU A 27 22.43 -5.67 4.52
N GLY A 28 21.41 -5.88 3.69
CA GLY A 28 21.42 -7.00 2.74
C GLY A 28 20.12 -7.79 2.65
N LEU A 29 19.13 -7.59 3.53
CA LEU A 29 17.84 -8.27 3.45
C LEU A 29 17.06 -7.94 2.17
N LYS A 30 17.38 -6.82 1.50
CA LYS A 30 16.89 -6.47 0.16
C LYS A 30 17.22 -7.50 -0.93
N ASN A 31 18.17 -8.39 -0.67
CA ASN A 31 18.61 -9.42 -1.63
C ASN A 31 17.92 -10.77 -1.39
N VAL A 32 17.07 -10.87 -0.37
CA VAL A 32 16.33 -12.09 -0.07
C VAL A 32 14.93 -11.99 -0.67
N PRO A 33 14.53 -12.94 -1.55
CA PRO A 33 13.21 -12.93 -2.18
C PRO A 33 12.10 -12.90 -1.14
N VAL A 34 11.01 -12.22 -1.44
CA VAL A 34 9.84 -11.99 -0.59
C VAL A 34 10.13 -11.07 0.60
N LEU A 35 11.28 -11.22 1.30
CA LEU A 35 11.64 -10.31 2.40
C LEU A 35 11.89 -8.89 1.93
N ASP A 36 12.44 -8.72 0.72
CA ASP A 36 12.62 -7.39 0.12
C ASP A 36 11.30 -6.64 -0.03
N VAL A 37 10.23 -7.32 -0.48
CA VAL A 37 8.89 -6.75 -0.60
C VAL A 37 8.23 -6.60 0.78
N ALA A 38 8.40 -7.59 1.67
CA ALA A 38 7.84 -7.53 3.03
C ALA A 38 8.40 -6.35 3.84
N LEU A 39 9.69 -6.08 3.73
CA LEU A 39 10.32 -4.92 4.39
C LEU A 39 9.82 -3.59 3.82
N LEU A 40 9.62 -3.50 2.50
CA LEU A 40 8.99 -2.33 1.90
C LEU A 40 7.56 -2.14 2.40
N ALA A 41 6.75 -3.20 2.40
CA ALA A 41 5.37 -3.16 2.89
C ALA A 41 5.29 -2.78 4.37
N SER A 42 6.18 -3.32 5.20
CA SER A 42 6.25 -2.94 6.63
C SER A 42 6.58 -1.46 6.82
N GLY A 43 7.41 -0.87 5.95
CA GLY A 43 7.70 0.56 5.97
C GLY A 43 6.47 1.43 5.74
N PHE A 44 5.56 1.04 4.84
CA PHE A 44 4.29 1.75 4.64
C PHE A 44 3.37 1.59 5.86
N LEU A 45 3.28 0.38 6.40
CA LEU A 45 2.47 0.09 7.57
C LEU A 45 2.93 0.88 8.80
N LEU A 46 4.23 0.93 9.05
CA LEU A 46 4.80 1.69 10.17
C LEU A 46 4.51 3.20 10.08
N ARG A 47 4.43 3.76 8.87
CA ARG A 47 4.02 5.16 8.66
C ARG A 47 2.56 5.37 9.06
N VAL A 48 1.67 4.42 8.75
CA VAL A 48 0.26 4.48 9.17
C VAL A 48 0.14 4.40 10.69
N PHE A 49 0.83 3.45 11.33
CA PHE A 49 0.85 3.36 12.79
C PHE A 49 1.46 4.58 13.47
N PHE A 50 2.53 5.12 12.91
CA PHE A 50 3.14 6.36 13.40
C PHE A 50 2.14 7.52 13.35
N GLY A 51 1.46 7.71 12.22
CA GLY A 51 0.44 8.74 12.06
C GLY A 51 -0.71 8.57 13.05
N ALA A 52 -1.24 7.36 13.17
CA ALA A 52 -2.32 7.03 14.11
C ALA A 52 -1.90 7.27 15.57
N ALA A 53 -0.70 6.84 15.95
CA ALA A 53 -0.16 7.09 17.29
C ALA A 53 0.03 8.58 17.56
N ALA A 54 0.46 9.36 16.57
CA ALA A 54 0.69 10.80 16.71
C ALA A 54 -0.60 11.59 17.01
N ILE A 55 -1.75 11.13 16.44
CA ILE A 55 -3.07 11.76 16.65
C ILE A 55 -3.92 11.04 17.70
N GLY A 56 -3.40 9.98 18.34
CA GLY A 56 -4.09 9.24 19.40
C GLY A 56 -5.25 8.38 18.93
N VAL A 57 -5.25 7.93 17.66
CA VAL A 57 -6.29 7.07 17.08
C VAL A 57 -5.81 5.62 16.99
N THR A 58 -6.69 4.67 17.28
CA THR A 58 -6.40 3.23 17.12
C THR A 58 -6.64 2.80 15.67
N VAL A 59 -5.69 2.02 15.12
CA VAL A 59 -5.85 1.45 13.78
C VAL A 59 -6.70 0.19 13.88
N SER A 60 -7.79 0.14 13.11
CA SER A 60 -8.63 -1.06 12.99
C SER A 60 -7.85 -2.22 12.39
N SER A 61 -8.12 -3.45 12.86
CA SER A 61 -7.48 -4.66 12.35
C SER A 61 -7.71 -4.87 10.86
N TRP A 62 -8.89 -4.51 10.36
CA TRP A 62 -9.23 -4.62 8.94
C TRP A 62 -8.48 -3.56 8.09
N LEU A 63 -8.34 -2.33 8.61
CA LEU A 63 -7.55 -1.29 7.96
C LEU A 63 -6.07 -1.68 7.89
N TYR A 64 -5.51 -2.22 8.99
CA TYR A 64 -4.16 -2.76 9.03
C TYR A 64 -3.93 -3.80 7.92
N LEU A 65 -4.83 -4.79 7.81
CA LEU A 65 -4.74 -5.83 6.79
C LEU A 65 -4.88 -5.26 5.37
N THR A 66 -5.78 -4.30 5.17
CA THR A 66 -5.91 -3.60 3.88
C THR A 66 -4.59 -2.94 3.49
N VAL A 67 -4.02 -2.13 4.38
CA VAL A 67 -2.77 -1.39 4.10
C VAL A 67 -1.62 -2.34 3.78
N ILE A 68 -1.47 -3.44 4.53
CA ILE A 68 -0.35 -4.37 4.28
C ILE A 68 -0.49 -5.07 2.93
N PHE A 69 -1.68 -5.56 2.59
CA PHE A 69 -1.88 -6.26 1.31
C PHE A 69 -1.79 -5.32 0.10
N VAL A 70 -2.28 -4.09 0.19
CA VAL A 70 -2.08 -3.08 -0.85
C VAL A 70 -0.58 -2.73 -0.99
N SER A 71 0.16 -2.65 0.13
CA SER A 71 1.60 -2.40 0.10
C SER A 71 2.38 -3.55 -0.53
N PHE A 72 2.01 -4.80 -0.26
CA PHE A 72 2.56 -5.98 -0.93
C PHE A 72 2.25 -5.96 -2.43
N TYR A 73 1.01 -5.65 -2.80
CA TYR A 73 0.59 -5.53 -4.20
C TYR A 73 1.48 -4.55 -4.98
N MET A 74 1.66 -3.34 -4.44
CA MET A 74 2.53 -2.32 -5.05
C MET A 74 4.01 -2.75 -5.06
N GLY A 75 4.47 -3.41 -3.99
CA GLY A 75 5.83 -3.92 -3.90
C GLY A 75 6.13 -4.99 -4.96
N PHE A 76 5.24 -5.96 -5.14
CA PHE A 76 5.36 -6.97 -6.20
C PHE A 76 5.21 -6.34 -7.59
N GLY A 77 4.33 -5.37 -7.77
CA GLY A 77 4.19 -4.60 -9.01
C GLY A 77 5.49 -3.93 -9.42
N LYS A 78 6.19 -3.29 -8.49
CA LYS A 78 7.50 -2.71 -8.74
C LYS A 78 8.52 -3.78 -9.16
N ARG A 79 8.56 -4.95 -8.51
CA ARG A 79 9.45 -6.05 -8.92
C ARG A 79 9.09 -6.60 -10.30
N ARG A 80 7.80 -6.63 -10.62
CA ARG A 80 7.31 -7.07 -11.94
C ARG A 80 7.80 -6.13 -13.06
N SER A 81 7.77 -4.83 -12.83
CA SER A 81 8.28 -3.83 -13.76
C SER A 81 9.81 -3.92 -13.90
N GLU A 82 10.55 -3.93 -12.78
CA GLU A 82 12.00 -4.11 -12.78
C GLU A 82 12.44 -5.38 -13.52
N LEU A 83 11.66 -6.46 -13.46
CA LEU A 83 11.94 -7.71 -14.18
C LEU A 83 11.75 -7.55 -15.69
N ARG A 84 10.80 -6.73 -16.14
CA ARG A 84 10.62 -6.43 -17.58
C ARG A 84 11.78 -5.61 -18.15
N GLU A 85 12.30 -4.69 -17.34
CA GLU A 85 13.43 -3.83 -17.68
C GLU A 85 14.79 -4.50 -17.48
N SER A 86 14.82 -5.80 -17.25
CA SER A 86 15.98 -6.56 -16.78
C SER A 86 17.27 -6.42 -17.60
N ALA A 87 17.26 -5.75 -18.74
CA ALA A 87 18.47 -5.31 -19.46
C ALA A 87 19.26 -4.22 -18.68
N VAL A 88 18.65 -3.52 -17.72
CA VAL A 88 19.22 -2.37 -17.00
C VAL A 88 19.32 -2.59 -15.49
N SER A 89 18.54 -3.50 -14.92
CA SER A 89 18.43 -3.68 -13.46
C SER A 89 19.54 -4.56 -12.91
N SER A 90 20.38 -3.97 -12.06
CA SER A 90 21.52 -4.64 -11.39
C SER A 90 21.14 -5.40 -10.10
N ARG A 91 19.83 -5.54 -9.77
CA ARG A 91 19.41 -6.16 -8.51
C ARG A 91 19.53 -7.68 -8.55
N SER A 92 20.32 -8.23 -7.64
CA SER A 92 20.56 -9.67 -7.52
C SER A 92 19.30 -10.48 -7.19
N VAL A 93 18.33 -9.89 -6.44
CA VAL A 93 17.10 -10.57 -6.02
C VAL A 93 16.16 -10.90 -7.20
N LEU A 94 16.22 -10.14 -8.30
CA LEU A 94 15.35 -10.36 -9.46
C LEU A 94 15.59 -11.72 -10.15
N LYS A 95 16.78 -12.29 -10.01
CA LYS A 95 17.11 -13.62 -10.56
C LYS A 95 16.26 -14.75 -9.96
N PHE A 96 15.70 -14.51 -8.78
CA PHE A 96 14.87 -15.50 -8.05
C PHE A 96 13.38 -15.32 -8.32
N TYR A 97 12.97 -14.25 -8.99
CA TYR A 97 11.58 -13.99 -9.32
C TYR A 97 11.26 -14.42 -10.75
N THR A 98 10.11 -15.09 -10.93
CA THR A 98 9.52 -15.33 -12.25
C THR A 98 8.33 -14.38 -12.45
N ALA A 99 8.06 -14.02 -13.71
CA ALA A 99 6.90 -13.20 -14.05
C ALA A 99 5.59 -13.82 -13.53
N VAL A 100 5.45 -15.14 -13.70
CA VAL A 100 4.25 -15.87 -13.24
C VAL A 100 4.08 -15.83 -11.72
N PHE A 101 5.18 -15.93 -10.96
CA PHE A 101 5.11 -15.80 -9.50
C PHE A 101 4.65 -14.41 -9.09
N LEU A 102 5.23 -13.37 -9.69
CA LEU A 102 4.91 -11.98 -9.38
C LEU A 102 3.45 -11.67 -9.73
N ASP A 103 2.97 -12.07 -10.90
CA ASP A 103 1.59 -11.87 -11.35
C ASP A 103 0.58 -12.55 -10.39
N ARG A 104 0.84 -13.80 -9.99
CA ARG A 104 0.00 -14.52 -9.00
C ARG A 104 0.03 -13.86 -7.63
N SER A 105 1.20 -13.43 -7.17
CA SER A 105 1.35 -12.73 -5.88
C SER A 105 0.62 -11.40 -5.88
N MET A 106 0.68 -10.65 -6.98
CA MET A 106 -0.08 -9.41 -7.16
C MET A 106 -1.59 -9.68 -7.09
N GLN A 107 -2.09 -10.68 -7.84
CA GLN A 107 -3.51 -11.04 -7.82
C GLN A 107 -3.98 -11.45 -6.42
N LEU A 108 -3.20 -12.27 -5.71
CA LEU A 108 -3.50 -12.66 -4.33
C LEU A 108 -3.60 -11.44 -3.42
N CYS A 109 -2.60 -10.57 -3.44
CA CYS A 109 -2.54 -9.39 -2.58
C CYS A 109 -3.66 -8.40 -2.92
N MET A 110 -3.96 -8.17 -4.19
CA MET A 110 -5.05 -7.31 -4.62
C MET A 110 -6.40 -7.84 -4.12
N THR A 111 -6.66 -9.14 -4.30
CA THR A 111 -7.92 -9.77 -3.85
C THR A 111 -8.08 -9.64 -2.35
N LEU A 112 -7.06 -9.98 -1.56
CA LEU A 112 -7.09 -9.84 -0.10
C LEU A 112 -7.23 -8.37 0.33
N GLY A 113 -6.56 -7.44 -0.33
CA GLY A 113 -6.69 -6.01 -0.07
C GLY A 113 -8.12 -5.52 -0.26
N ILE A 114 -8.80 -5.93 -1.34
CA ILE A 114 -10.20 -5.58 -1.62
C ILE A 114 -11.13 -6.22 -0.58
N VAL A 115 -10.92 -7.49 -0.21
CA VAL A 115 -11.72 -8.19 0.81
C VAL A 115 -11.61 -7.48 2.17
N PHE A 116 -10.40 -7.20 2.65
CA PHE A 116 -10.19 -6.53 3.92
C PHE A 116 -10.68 -5.08 3.91
N TYR A 117 -10.54 -4.38 2.79
CA TYR A 117 -11.13 -3.06 2.60
C TYR A 117 -12.66 -3.12 2.70
N SER A 118 -13.30 -4.12 2.10
CA SER A 118 -14.75 -4.32 2.17
C SER A 118 -15.21 -4.60 3.61
N LEU A 119 -14.46 -5.43 4.35
CA LEU A 119 -14.74 -5.71 5.76
C LEU A 119 -14.56 -4.47 6.63
N TRP A 120 -13.52 -3.67 6.38
CA TRP A 120 -13.33 -2.39 7.06
C TRP A 120 -14.48 -1.43 6.75
N SER A 121 -14.88 -1.33 5.49
CA SER A 121 -15.97 -0.45 5.05
C SER A 121 -17.34 -0.86 5.62
N ALA A 122 -17.54 -2.15 5.90
CA ALA A 122 -18.76 -2.69 6.51
C ALA A 122 -18.74 -2.57 8.04
N GLY A 123 -17.56 -2.38 8.64
CA GLY A 123 -17.38 -2.36 10.09
C GLY A 123 -17.91 -1.08 10.73
N THR A 124 -18.32 -1.18 12.00
CA THR A 124 -18.74 -0.04 12.82
C THR A 124 -17.58 0.85 13.24
N ASP A 125 -16.35 0.39 13.06
CA ASP A 125 -15.11 1.08 13.47
C ASP A 125 -14.85 2.38 12.66
N THR A 126 -15.54 2.56 11.53
CA THR A 126 -15.41 3.75 10.69
C THR A 126 -16.06 4.99 11.29
N GLY A 127 -16.79 4.88 12.39
CA GLY A 127 -17.53 5.99 13.01
C GLY A 127 -18.65 6.56 12.12
N ILE A 128 -18.76 6.11 10.89
CA ILE A 128 -19.79 6.52 9.94
C ILE A 128 -20.96 5.57 10.12
N ALA A 129 -22.09 6.11 10.53
CA ALA A 129 -23.30 5.34 10.81
C ALA A 129 -23.70 4.44 9.63
N GLY A 130 -23.48 3.13 9.81
CA GLY A 130 -23.92 2.11 8.88
C GLY A 130 -23.02 1.95 7.64
N SER A 131 -23.40 1.02 6.82
CA SER A 131 -22.71 0.50 5.63
C SER A 131 -22.52 1.50 4.46
N ARG A 132 -22.54 2.82 4.71
CA ARG A 132 -22.38 3.82 3.62
C ARG A 132 -21.03 3.72 2.92
N MET A 133 -19.96 3.42 3.67
CA MET A 133 -18.63 3.23 3.08
C MET A 133 -18.56 2.04 2.12
N LEU A 134 -19.47 1.07 2.19
CA LEU A 134 -19.56 -0.03 1.23
C LEU A 134 -19.75 0.45 -0.22
N TRP A 135 -20.40 1.60 -0.42
CA TRP A 135 -20.58 2.18 -1.75
C TRP A 135 -19.25 2.60 -2.42
N THR A 136 -18.18 2.74 -1.65
CA THR A 136 -16.84 3.03 -2.19
C THR A 136 -16.14 1.77 -2.74
N VAL A 137 -16.56 0.57 -2.33
CA VAL A 137 -15.90 -0.71 -2.70
C VAL A 137 -15.90 -0.94 -4.21
N PRO A 138 -17.01 -0.81 -4.96
CA PRO A 138 -16.99 -1.00 -6.41
C PRO A 138 -16.01 -0.04 -7.11
N LEU A 139 -15.94 1.20 -6.64
CA LEU A 139 -15.01 2.19 -7.19
C LEU A 139 -13.55 1.84 -6.86
N ALA A 140 -13.27 1.36 -5.65
CA ALA A 140 -11.96 0.86 -5.27
C ALA A 140 -11.52 -0.33 -6.14
N VAL A 141 -12.43 -1.26 -6.45
CA VAL A 141 -12.19 -2.38 -7.38
C VAL A 141 -11.84 -1.84 -8.77
N CYS A 142 -12.60 -0.88 -9.30
CA CYS A 142 -12.30 -0.27 -10.59
C CYS A 142 -10.92 0.39 -10.62
N ILE A 143 -10.53 1.10 -9.55
CA ILE A 143 -9.20 1.69 -9.40
C ILE A 143 -8.12 0.61 -9.43
N CYS A 144 -8.27 -0.46 -8.65
CA CYS A 144 -7.31 -1.56 -8.60
C CYS A 144 -7.14 -2.24 -9.97
N LEU A 145 -8.23 -2.53 -10.66
CA LEU A 145 -8.20 -3.14 -11.99
C LEU A 145 -7.56 -2.21 -13.03
N LYS A 146 -7.94 -0.92 -13.00
CA LYS A 146 -7.36 0.08 -13.91
C LYS A 146 -5.86 0.29 -13.63
N TYR A 147 -5.47 0.35 -12.36
CA TYR A 147 -4.06 0.44 -11.97
C TYR A 147 -3.27 -0.77 -12.44
N SER A 148 -3.78 -2.02 -12.26
CA SER A 148 -3.13 -3.22 -12.74
C SER A 148 -2.85 -3.15 -14.23
N ARG A 149 -3.86 -2.74 -15.02
CA ARG A 149 -3.71 -2.59 -16.46
C ARG A 149 -2.67 -1.52 -16.83
N SER A 150 -2.74 -0.35 -16.19
CA SER A 150 -1.79 0.74 -16.47
C SER A 150 -0.36 0.37 -16.06
N ALA A 151 -0.19 -0.42 -14.99
CA ALA A 151 1.12 -0.96 -14.58
C ALA A 151 1.67 -1.99 -15.57
N GLU A 152 0.81 -2.71 -16.32
CA GLU A 152 1.23 -3.59 -17.41
C GLU A 152 1.69 -2.81 -18.65
N GLU A 153 1.10 -1.67 -18.92
CA GLU A 153 1.42 -0.84 -20.10
C GLU A 153 2.65 0.04 -19.90
N ASN A 154 2.87 0.55 -18.67
CA ASN A 154 3.97 1.46 -18.33
C ASN A 154 5.21 0.69 -17.86
N SER A 155 6.38 1.15 -18.30
CA SER A 155 7.66 0.47 -18.02
C SER A 155 8.24 0.79 -16.64
N ASP A 156 8.07 2.00 -16.10
CA ASP A 156 8.86 2.49 -14.96
C ASP A 156 8.43 1.93 -13.59
N GLY A 157 7.24 1.31 -13.48
CA GLY A 157 6.79 0.62 -12.26
C GLY A 157 6.67 1.48 -11.00
N ASP A 158 6.87 2.80 -11.10
CA ASP A 158 6.62 3.70 -9.98
C ASP A 158 5.11 3.95 -9.87
N PRO A 159 4.48 3.63 -8.73
CA PRO A 159 3.04 3.84 -8.53
C PRO A 159 2.60 5.29 -8.76
N VAL A 160 3.46 6.25 -8.48
CA VAL A 160 3.15 7.68 -8.64
C VAL A 160 3.14 8.04 -10.13
N GLU A 161 4.11 7.57 -10.91
CA GLU A 161 4.17 7.80 -12.35
C GLU A 161 3.02 7.13 -13.09
N ILE A 162 2.65 5.90 -12.69
CA ILE A 162 1.48 5.21 -13.24
C ILE A 162 0.21 6.02 -12.96
N LEU A 163 0.04 6.52 -11.73
CA LEU A 163 -1.14 7.29 -11.34
C LEU A 163 -1.25 8.61 -12.11
N LEU A 164 -0.15 9.32 -12.25
CA LEU A 164 -0.12 10.62 -12.93
C LEU A 164 -0.14 10.49 -14.45
N GLY A 165 0.36 9.38 -14.98
CA GLY A 165 0.40 9.11 -16.41
C GLY A 165 -0.95 8.73 -17.01
N ASP A 166 -1.85 8.13 -16.21
CA ASP A 166 -3.17 7.69 -16.67
C ASP A 166 -4.28 8.62 -16.17
N ARG A 167 -4.80 9.47 -17.09
CA ARG A 167 -5.87 10.45 -16.77
C ARG A 167 -7.14 9.81 -16.21
N LEU A 168 -7.52 8.62 -16.72
CA LEU A 168 -8.70 7.91 -16.22
C LEU A 168 -8.48 7.39 -14.82
N LEU A 169 -7.30 6.82 -14.53
CA LEU A 169 -6.93 6.35 -13.20
C LEU A 169 -6.94 7.51 -12.20
N LEU A 170 -6.34 8.64 -12.57
CA LEU A 170 -6.33 9.84 -11.74
C LEU A 170 -7.76 10.33 -11.44
N LEU A 171 -8.63 10.36 -12.47
CA LEU A 171 -10.02 10.76 -12.30
C LEU A 171 -10.78 9.83 -11.35
N LEU A 172 -10.59 8.51 -11.48
CA LEU A 172 -11.22 7.53 -10.59
C LEU A 172 -10.76 7.70 -9.13
N VAL A 173 -9.47 7.96 -8.91
CA VAL A 173 -8.91 8.22 -7.57
C VAL A 173 -9.47 9.52 -6.98
N LEU A 174 -9.58 10.59 -7.78
CA LEU A 174 -10.19 11.85 -7.34
C LEU A 174 -11.67 11.67 -7.01
N LEU A 175 -12.41 10.93 -7.85
CA LEU A 175 -13.81 10.60 -7.59
C LEU A 175 -13.97 9.80 -6.30
N TYR A 176 -13.09 8.83 -6.06
CA TYR A 176 -13.05 8.06 -4.83
C TYR A 176 -12.81 8.96 -3.61
N ALA A 177 -11.82 9.85 -3.67
CA ALA A 177 -11.52 10.78 -2.59
C ALA A 177 -12.72 11.71 -2.29
N MET A 178 -13.36 12.25 -3.33
CA MET A 178 -14.57 13.08 -3.18
C MET A 178 -15.73 12.29 -2.58
N LEU A 179 -15.94 11.04 -3.01
CA LEU A 179 -17.00 10.19 -2.46
C LEU A 179 -16.76 9.90 -0.98
N VAL A 180 -15.52 9.55 -0.59
CA VAL A 180 -15.16 9.32 0.82
C VAL A 180 -15.39 10.58 1.65
N LEU A 181 -14.94 11.75 1.18
CA LEU A 181 -15.17 13.01 1.87
C LEU A 181 -16.67 13.33 2.00
N ALA A 182 -17.44 13.14 0.95
CA ALA A 182 -18.90 13.33 1.00
C ALA A 182 -19.56 12.43 2.04
N LEU A 183 -19.17 11.15 2.09
CA LEU A 183 -19.72 10.18 3.06
C LEU A 183 -19.29 10.46 4.50
N LEU A 184 -18.15 11.13 4.71
CA LEU A 184 -17.66 11.51 6.04
C LEU A 184 -18.36 12.76 6.58
N TYR A 185 -18.72 13.72 5.72
CA TYR A 185 -19.24 15.02 6.16
C TYR A 185 -20.76 15.16 6.00
N PHE A 186 -21.41 14.30 5.20
CA PHE A 186 -22.85 14.28 4.98
C PHE A 186 -23.47 12.90 5.28
#